data_704107863c83331cfd1e68eed51a8d7d
#
_entry.id   704107863c83331cfd1e68eed51a8d7d
#
_cell.length_a   1.000
_cell.length_b   1.000
_cell.length_c   1.000
_cell.angle_alpha   90.00
_cell.angle_beta   90.00
_cell.angle_gamma   90.00
#
_symmetry.space_group_name_H-M   'P 1'
#
loop_
_entity.id
_entity.type
_entity.pdbx_description
1 polymer ?
#
loop_
_entity_poly.entity_id
_entity_poly.type
_entity_poly.pdbx_seq_one_letter_code
_entity_poly.pdbx_strand_id
1 'polypeptide(L)'
;NSFRFLERAIQFEVRRQIELIEDGGRVVQETRLYDPDADETRSMRTKEDADDYRYFPEPDLPPLVIDPAQIEAVRNDMPELPSTKRARYQDELGLPQADALTLTSSLASAQFFEAALAVLPDATAQAKTLANWMMGELAAQLNRDGLDIADSKVSAPQLAGLVIRIADGTLSGKLAREVFHTLWAEGPVQGGPEVVDALIDRQGLRQISGDDVLGPIIDQVLANNAKSVEEYRAGKEKAFNALVGQVMKLSKGKANPQQV
;
A
#
# COMPACT_ATOMS: atom_id res chain seq x y z
N ASN A 1 55.68 -2.89 12.85
CA ASN A 1 54.27 -2.97 12.50
C ASN A 1 53.84 -4.45 12.30
N SER A 2 53.06 -4.96 13.21
CA SER A 2 52.48 -6.29 13.09
C SER A 2 51.06 -6.32 13.65
N PHE A 3 50.23 -7.25 13.21
CA PHE A 3 48.87 -7.43 13.76
C PHE A 3 48.92 -7.73 15.27
N ARG A 4 49.97 -8.42 15.73
CA ARG A 4 50.14 -8.69 17.15
C ARG A 4 50.39 -7.40 17.96
N PHE A 5 51.10 -6.42 17.42
CA PHE A 5 51.28 -5.14 18.10
C PHE A 5 50.03 -4.30 18.09
N LEU A 6 49.21 -4.40 17.03
CA LEU A 6 47.92 -3.75 16.99
C LEU A 6 46.95 -4.31 18.07
N GLU A 7 46.92 -5.67 18.21
CA GLU A 7 46.14 -6.30 19.25
C GLU A 7 46.55 -5.86 20.66
N ARG A 8 47.84 -5.82 20.92
CA ARG A 8 48.41 -5.37 22.23
C ARG A 8 48.09 -3.90 22.48
N ALA A 9 48.21 -3.04 21.46
CA ALA A 9 47.88 -1.63 21.58
C ALA A 9 46.39 -1.45 21.94
N ILE A 10 45.48 -2.19 21.32
CA ILE A 10 44.04 -2.16 21.63
C ILE A 10 43.80 -2.62 23.08
N GLN A 11 44.42 -3.72 23.51
CA GLN A 11 44.28 -4.24 24.88
C GLN A 11 44.80 -3.25 25.93
N PHE A 12 45.93 -2.58 25.65
CA PHE A 12 46.48 -1.54 26.51
C PHE A 12 45.51 -0.34 26.60
N GLU A 13 45.03 0.14 25.48
CA GLU A 13 44.09 1.26 25.46
C GLU A 13 42.77 0.98 26.16
N VAL A 14 42.21 -0.22 26.00
CA VAL A 14 41.00 -0.62 26.72
C VAL A 14 41.22 -0.52 28.24
N ARG A 15 42.31 -1.06 28.76
CA ARG A 15 42.64 -0.97 30.19
C ARG A 15 42.83 0.47 30.65
N ARG A 16 43.69 1.24 29.93
CA ARG A 16 43.97 2.62 30.25
C ARG A 16 42.70 3.49 30.28
N GLN A 17 41.79 3.30 29.34
CA GLN A 17 40.55 4.08 29.28
C GLN A 17 39.58 3.68 30.37
N ILE A 18 39.53 2.42 30.77
CA ILE A 18 38.72 1.95 31.90
C ILE A 18 39.26 2.61 33.19
N GLU A 19 40.56 2.49 33.45
CA GLU A 19 41.23 3.09 34.63
C GLU A 19 41.00 4.60 34.69
N LEU A 20 41.15 5.30 33.56
CA LEU A 20 40.91 6.73 33.47
C LEU A 20 39.49 7.11 33.84
N ILE A 21 38.50 6.34 33.37
CA ILE A 21 37.08 6.60 33.67
C ILE A 21 36.74 6.26 35.13
N GLU A 22 37.28 5.16 35.67
CA GLU A 22 37.10 4.77 37.06
C GLU A 22 37.72 5.81 38.04
N ASP A 23 38.81 6.43 37.65
CA ASP A 23 39.44 7.54 38.38
C ASP A 23 38.69 8.89 38.22
N GLY A 24 37.56 8.93 37.50
CA GLY A 24 36.75 10.11 37.27
C GLY A 24 37.28 11.03 36.16
N GLY A 25 38.23 10.57 35.36
CA GLY A 25 38.77 11.27 34.22
C GLY A 25 37.85 11.15 32.96
N ARG A 26 38.28 11.84 31.90
CA ARG A 26 37.57 11.82 30.61
C ARG A 26 38.50 11.36 29.50
N VAL A 27 38.02 10.43 28.67
CA VAL A 27 38.76 9.97 27.48
C VAL A 27 38.79 11.11 26.44
N VAL A 28 39.99 11.49 26.03
CA VAL A 28 40.24 12.47 24.96
C VAL A 28 40.54 11.72 23.67
N GLN A 29 39.93 12.17 22.56
CA GLN A 29 40.20 11.60 21.25
C GLN A 29 41.54 12.06 20.74
N GLU A 30 42.48 11.11 20.58
CA GLU A 30 43.85 11.38 20.19
C GLU A 30 44.46 10.28 19.33
N THR A 31 45.49 10.62 18.57
CA THR A 31 46.33 9.60 17.92
C THR A 31 47.42 9.18 18.90
N ARG A 32 47.54 7.87 19.12
CA ARG A 32 48.53 7.30 20.02
C ARG A 32 49.51 6.38 19.28
N LEU A 33 50.75 6.37 19.70
CA LEU A 33 51.78 5.45 19.23
C LEU A 33 51.95 4.35 20.24
N TYR A 34 51.93 3.09 19.77
CA TYR A 34 52.28 1.95 20.60
C TYR A 34 53.78 1.69 20.61
N ASP A 35 54.32 1.58 21.81
CA ASP A 35 55.72 1.21 22.06
C ASP A 35 55.76 -0.30 22.42
N PRO A 36 56.35 -1.17 21.54
CA PRO A 36 56.33 -2.60 21.79
C PRO A 36 57.32 -3.03 22.87
N ASP A 37 58.32 -2.20 23.21
CA ASP A 37 59.35 -2.52 24.21
C ASP A 37 58.83 -2.20 25.61
N ALA A 38 58.10 -1.12 25.76
CA ALA A 38 57.45 -0.73 27.02
C ALA A 38 56.06 -1.34 27.19
N ASP A 39 55.45 -1.93 26.13
CA ASP A 39 54.08 -2.41 26.09
C ASP A 39 53.05 -1.39 26.50
N GLU A 40 53.26 -0.13 26.04
CA GLU A 40 52.38 1.03 26.36
C GLU A 40 52.05 1.85 25.12
N THR A 41 51.03 2.69 25.24
CA THR A 41 50.76 3.72 24.23
C THR A 41 51.11 5.10 24.73
N ARG A 42 51.60 5.96 23.82
CA ARG A 42 51.88 7.40 24.11
C ARG A 42 51.07 8.28 23.18
N SER A 43 50.59 9.42 23.72
CA SER A 43 49.92 10.42 22.92
C SER A 43 50.88 11.02 21.90
N MET A 44 50.50 11.09 20.65
CA MET A 44 51.25 11.78 19.59
C MET A 44 50.60 13.11 19.23
N ARG A 45 49.31 13.16 19.13
CA ARG A 45 48.54 14.30 18.64
C ARG A 45 47.12 14.23 19.18
N THR A 46 46.68 15.31 19.81
CA THR A 46 45.27 15.49 20.15
C THR A 46 44.46 15.86 18.89
N LYS A 47 43.24 15.35 18.81
CA LYS A 47 42.30 15.70 17.72
C LYS A 47 41.19 16.62 18.24
N GLU A 48 41.44 17.36 19.33
CA GLU A 48 40.42 18.19 19.97
C GLU A 48 39.85 19.29 19.05
N ASP A 49 40.67 19.76 18.07
CA ASP A 49 40.27 20.80 17.12
C ASP A 49 40.39 20.35 15.65
N ALA A 50 40.40 19.03 15.40
CA ALA A 50 40.35 18.57 14.03
C ALA A 50 38.90 18.67 13.56
N ASP A 51 38.54 19.76 12.91
CA ASP A 51 37.38 19.81 12.04
C ASP A 51 37.37 18.54 11.19
N ASP A 52 36.23 17.87 11.16
CA ASP A 52 36.08 16.71 10.30
C ASP A 52 36.40 17.18 8.87
N TYR A 53 37.49 16.70 8.28
CA TYR A 53 37.93 17.09 6.94
C TYR A 53 36.84 16.99 5.87
N ARG A 54 35.77 16.24 6.14
CA ARG A 54 34.60 16.16 5.29
C ARG A 54 33.76 17.44 5.25
N TYR A 55 33.92 18.31 6.25
CA TYR A 55 33.20 19.59 6.37
C TYR A 55 34.10 20.80 6.20
N PHE A 56 35.32 20.60 5.72
CA PHE A 56 36.23 21.72 5.42
C PHE A 56 35.67 22.45 4.19
N PRO A 57 35.48 23.78 4.25
CA PRO A 57 35.05 24.56 3.10
C PRO A 57 36.03 24.40 1.93
N GLU A 58 35.50 24.04 0.76
CA GLU A 58 36.29 24.01 -0.47
C GLU A 58 36.64 25.44 -0.85
N PRO A 59 37.98 25.81 -0.90
CA PRO A 59 38.36 27.19 -1.12
C PRO A 59 38.02 27.74 -2.51
N ASP A 60 37.77 26.83 -3.48
CA ASP A 60 37.43 27.21 -4.85
C ASP A 60 35.92 27.44 -5.04
N LEU A 61 35.09 27.14 -4.03
CA LEU A 61 33.66 27.35 -4.08
C LEU A 61 33.26 28.60 -3.28
N PRO A 62 32.51 29.54 -3.89
CA PRO A 62 31.94 30.65 -3.15
C PRO A 62 30.91 30.16 -2.10
N PRO A 63 30.73 30.90 -1.00
CA PRO A 63 29.70 30.58 -0.02
C PRO A 63 28.33 30.49 -0.66
N LEU A 64 27.62 29.38 -0.43
CA LEU A 64 26.24 29.21 -0.84
C LEU A 64 25.34 30.00 0.12
N VAL A 65 24.73 31.07 -0.38
CA VAL A 65 23.76 31.88 0.36
C VAL A 65 22.34 31.50 -0.14
N ILE A 66 21.54 30.92 0.73
CA ILE A 66 20.15 30.59 0.44
C ILE A 66 19.26 31.67 1.04
N ASP A 67 18.55 32.39 0.19
CA ASP A 67 17.59 33.41 0.62
C ASP A 67 16.39 32.76 1.36
N PRO A 68 15.95 33.32 2.49
CA PRO A 68 14.73 32.87 3.15
C PRO A 68 13.51 32.79 2.23
N ALA A 69 13.39 33.68 1.25
CA ALA A 69 12.32 33.63 0.24
C ALA A 69 12.40 32.38 -0.64
N GLN A 70 13.61 31.90 -0.96
CA GLN A 70 13.80 30.66 -1.69
C GLN A 70 13.39 29.44 -0.86
N ILE A 71 13.69 29.45 0.45
CA ILE A 71 13.26 28.39 1.38
C ILE A 71 11.73 28.31 1.44
N GLU A 72 11.06 29.48 1.56
CA GLU A 72 9.60 29.54 1.58
C GLU A 72 8.97 29.12 0.24
N ALA A 73 9.57 29.47 -0.89
CA ALA A 73 9.11 29.00 -2.20
C ALA A 73 9.15 27.47 -2.29
N VAL A 74 10.27 26.85 -1.91
CA VAL A 74 10.40 25.37 -1.89
C VAL A 74 9.42 24.75 -0.90
N ARG A 75 9.19 25.34 0.27
CA ARG A 75 8.23 24.84 1.26
C ARG A 75 6.81 24.86 0.72
N ASN A 76 6.43 25.90 -0.03
CA ASN A 76 5.10 26.04 -0.61
C ASN A 76 4.87 25.06 -1.79
N ASP A 77 5.94 24.75 -2.53
CA ASP A 77 5.89 23.80 -3.66
C ASP A 77 6.07 22.34 -3.22
N MET A 78 6.37 22.13 -1.94
CA MET A 78 6.64 20.77 -1.44
C MET A 78 5.35 19.94 -1.43
N PRO A 79 5.34 18.76 -2.07
CA PRO A 79 4.16 17.88 -2.03
C PRO A 79 3.90 17.36 -0.63
N GLU A 80 2.66 16.96 -0.38
CA GLU A 80 2.27 16.32 0.89
C GLU A 80 3.17 15.12 1.19
N LEU A 81 3.82 15.16 2.35
CA LEU A 81 4.74 14.09 2.77
C LEU A 81 4.01 12.78 3.07
N PRO A 82 4.66 11.62 2.87
CA PRO A 82 4.02 10.32 3.12
C PRO A 82 3.48 10.13 4.54
N SER A 83 4.11 10.74 5.55
CA SER A 83 3.64 10.71 6.94
C SER A 83 2.34 11.46 7.13
N THR A 84 2.23 12.66 6.57
CA THR A 84 1.02 13.50 6.60
C THR A 84 -0.11 12.82 5.83
N LYS A 85 0.20 12.29 4.65
CA LYS A 85 -0.74 11.55 3.81
C LYS A 85 -1.31 10.32 4.52
N ARG A 86 -0.48 9.56 5.25
CA ARG A 86 -0.92 8.43 6.07
C ARG A 86 -1.87 8.84 7.19
N ALA A 87 -1.56 9.93 7.89
CA ALA A 87 -2.45 10.46 8.92
C ALA A 87 -3.81 10.84 8.31
N ARG A 88 -3.80 11.58 7.21
CA ARG A 88 -5.02 11.97 6.49
C ARG A 88 -5.85 10.76 6.04
N TYR A 89 -5.24 9.70 5.52
CA TYR A 89 -5.96 8.49 5.12
C TYR A 89 -6.63 7.79 6.31
N GLN A 90 -6.02 7.84 7.49
CA GLN A 90 -6.61 7.29 8.71
C GLN A 90 -7.73 8.19 9.26
N ASP A 91 -7.46 9.49 9.37
CA ASP A 91 -8.34 10.43 10.06
C ASP A 91 -9.56 10.81 9.21
N GLU A 92 -9.38 11.03 7.89
CA GLU A 92 -10.44 11.50 7.00
C GLU A 92 -11.14 10.35 6.25
N LEU A 93 -10.41 9.31 5.87
CA LEU A 93 -10.96 8.18 5.10
C LEU A 93 -11.24 6.94 5.97
N GLY A 94 -10.90 6.98 7.25
CA GLY A 94 -11.11 5.86 8.18
C GLY A 94 -10.33 4.59 7.84
N LEU A 95 -9.23 4.70 7.09
CA LEU A 95 -8.44 3.53 6.71
C LEU A 95 -7.62 3.01 7.89
N PRO A 96 -7.48 1.68 8.06
CA PRO A 96 -6.54 1.11 9.00
C PRO A 96 -5.11 1.56 8.72
N GLN A 97 -4.29 1.68 9.78
CA GLN A 97 -2.88 2.07 9.67
C GLN A 97 -2.09 1.22 8.67
N ALA A 98 -2.32 -0.09 8.66
CA ALA A 98 -1.64 -1.01 7.73
C ALA A 98 -1.96 -0.70 6.26
N ASP A 99 -3.23 -0.37 5.97
CA ASP A 99 -3.67 0.00 4.62
C ASP A 99 -3.04 1.33 4.19
N ALA A 100 -3.12 2.35 5.06
CA ALA A 100 -2.52 3.67 4.82
C ALA A 100 -1.00 3.56 4.58
N LEU A 101 -0.30 2.69 5.33
CA LEU A 101 1.12 2.42 5.13
C LEU A 101 1.39 1.79 3.75
N THR A 102 0.60 0.79 3.36
CA THR A 102 0.76 0.10 2.08
C THR A 102 0.48 1.03 0.90
N LEU A 103 -0.60 1.80 0.96
CA LEU A 103 -0.99 2.75 -0.10
C LEU A 103 0.01 3.90 -0.28
N THR A 104 0.76 4.24 0.78
CA THR A 104 1.79 5.30 0.75
C THR A 104 3.21 4.75 0.67
N SER A 105 3.39 3.47 0.34
CA SER A 105 4.71 2.83 0.24
C SER A 105 5.54 3.37 -0.91
N SER A 106 4.89 3.87 -1.97
CA SER A 106 5.51 4.58 -3.08
C SER A 106 4.67 5.79 -3.50
N LEU A 107 5.31 6.77 -4.13
CA LEU A 107 4.61 7.93 -4.68
C LEU A 107 3.57 7.52 -5.73
N ALA A 108 3.94 6.61 -6.62
CA ALA A 108 3.05 6.12 -7.68
C ALA A 108 1.80 5.43 -7.11
N SER A 109 1.94 4.62 -6.05
CA SER A 109 0.81 3.99 -5.36
C SER A 109 -0.13 5.02 -4.74
N ALA A 110 0.42 6.02 -4.03
CA ALA A 110 -0.37 7.07 -3.44
C ALA A 110 -1.09 7.93 -4.50
N GLN A 111 -0.41 8.27 -5.58
CA GLN A 111 -1.00 9.03 -6.69
C GLN A 111 -2.13 8.25 -7.38
N PHE A 112 -1.95 6.96 -7.60
CA PHE A 112 -2.98 6.10 -8.17
C PHE A 112 -4.22 6.04 -7.27
N PHE A 113 -4.01 5.85 -5.97
CA PHE A 113 -5.11 5.83 -4.99
C PHE A 113 -5.87 7.15 -4.98
N GLU A 114 -5.18 8.29 -4.91
CA GLU A 114 -5.81 9.62 -4.91
C GLU A 114 -6.51 9.95 -6.22
N ALA A 115 -5.93 9.56 -7.34
CA ALA A 115 -6.59 9.73 -8.65
C ALA A 115 -7.88 8.90 -8.75
N ALA A 116 -7.93 7.71 -8.15
CA ALA A 116 -9.15 6.93 -8.07
C ALA A 116 -10.17 7.53 -7.08
N LEU A 117 -9.72 7.99 -5.90
CA LEU A 117 -10.57 8.66 -4.91
C LEU A 117 -11.27 9.89 -5.47
N ALA A 118 -10.57 10.68 -6.29
CA ALA A 118 -11.11 11.89 -6.89
C ALA A 118 -12.32 11.64 -7.82
N VAL A 119 -12.51 10.41 -8.28
CA VAL A 119 -13.63 10.00 -9.16
C VAL A 119 -14.81 9.47 -8.35
N LEU A 120 -14.59 9.03 -7.10
CA LEU A 120 -15.63 8.43 -6.27
C LEU A 120 -16.64 9.48 -5.79
N PRO A 121 -17.95 9.23 -5.92
CA PRO A 121 -19.00 10.15 -5.44
C PRO A 121 -19.02 10.29 -3.91
N ASP A 122 -18.61 9.25 -3.19
CA ASP A 122 -18.44 9.22 -1.73
C ASP A 122 -17.10 8.60 -1.40
N ALA A 123 -16.04 9.41 -1.43
CA ALA A 123 -14.68 8.97 -1.19
C ALA A 123 -14.52 8.32 0.19
N THR A 124 -15.15 8.86 1.24
CA THR A 124 -15.03 8.35 2.61
C THR A 124 -15.66 6.95 2.74
N ALA A 125 -16.89 6.77 2.27
CA ALA A 125 -17.57 5.48 2.35
C ALA A 125 -16.91 4.40 1.46
N GLN A 126 -16.30 4.81 0.34
CA GLN A 126 -15.78 3.91 -0.67
C GLN A 126 -14.26 3.68 -0.60
N ALA A 127 -13.54 4.48 0.20
CA ALA A 127 -12.08 4.40 0.33
C ALA A 127 -11.58 3.01 0.72
N LYS A 128 -12.24 2.36 1.66
CA LYS A 128 -11.86 1.01 2.11
C LYS A 128 -12.03 -0.04 1.02
N THR A 129 -13.10 0.05 0.24
CA THR A 129 -13.34 -0.85 -0.90
C THR A 129 -12.27 -0.62 -1.97
N LEU A 130 -11.97 0.63 -2.31
CA LEU A 130 -10.90 0.98 -3.25
C LEU A 130 -9.54 0.46 -2.78
N ALA A 131 -9.19 0.67 -1.51
CA ALA A 131 -7.95 0.16 -0.92
C ALA A 131 -7.84 -1.37 -1.05
N ASN A 132 -8.92 -2.08 -0.74
CA ASN A 132 -8.96 -3.54 -0.87
C ASN A 132 -8.75 -4.00 -2.31
N TRP A 133 -9.33 -3.31 -3.29
CA TRP A 133 -9.14 -3.61 -4.72
C TRP A 133 -7.71 -3.34 -5.19
N MET A 134 -7.11 -2.25 -4.73
CA MET A 134 -5.72 -1.94 -5.04
C MET A 134 -4.75 -2.96 -4.45
N MET A 135 -4.89 -3.26 -3.16
CA MET A 135 -3.99 -4.19 -2.44
C MET A 135 -4.26 -5.66 -2.77
N GLY A 136 -5.46 -5.98 -3.27
CA GLY A 136 -5.86 -7.33 -3.67
C GLY A 136 -5.70 -7.57 -5.16
N GLU A 137 -6.78 -7.38 -5.92
CA GLU A 137 -6.87 -7.76 -7.33
C GLU A 137 -5.86 -7.05 -8.22
N LEU A 138 -5.68 -5.72 -8.04
CA LEU A 138 -4.73 -4.93 -8.82
C LEU A 138 -3.29 -5.37 -8.52
N ALA A 139 -2.92 -5.45 -7.25
CA ALA A 139 -1.57 -5.85 -6.85
C ALA A 139 -1.25 -7.30 -7.30
N ALA A 140 -2.23 -8.21 -7.21
CA ALA A 140 -2.05 -9.59 -7.68
C ALA A 140 -1.78 -9.65 -9.19
N GLN A 141 -2.45 -8.80 -9.96
CA GLN A 141 -2.30 -8.79 -11.41
C GLN A 141 -1.00 -8.12 -11.84
N LEU A 142 -0.62 -7.00 -11.18
CA LEU A 142 0.68 -6.34 -11.38
C LEU A 142 1.83 -7.32 -11.10
N ASN A 143 1.79 -8.02 -9.96
CA ASN A 143 2.81 -9.00 -9.59
C ASN A 143 2.90 -10.16 -10.60
N ARG A 144 1.77 -10.64 -11.11
CA ARG A 144 1.73 -11.73 -12.10
C ARG A 144 2.41 -11.34 -13.41
N ASP A 145 2.17 -10.09 -13.85
CA ASP A 145 2.70 -9.59 -15.12
C ASP A 145 4.08 -8.92 -14.95
N GLY A 146 4.59 -8.78 -13.71
CA GLY A 146 5.87 -8.11 -13.41
C GLY A 146 5.86 -6.62 -13.72
N LEU A 147 4.71 -5.95 -13.52
CA LEU A 147 4.50 -4.53 -13.82
C LEU A 147 4.48 -3.69 -12.54
N ASP A 148 4.96 -2.46 -12.65
CA ASP A 148 4.74 -1.44 -11.63
C ASP A 148 3.35 -0.80 -11.77
N ILE A 149 2.84 -0.19 -10.70
CA ILE A 149 1.52 0.44 -10.70
C ILE A 149 1.39 1.58 -11.73
N ALA A 150 2.49 2.23 -12.06
CA ALA A 150 2.55 3.26 -13.11
C ALA A 150 2.24 2.70 -14.51
N ASP A 151 2.51 1.40 -14.72
CA ASP A 151 2.29 0.68 -15.97
C ASP A 151 0.99 -0.15 -15.94
N SER A 152 0.11 0.13 -14.99
CA SER A 152 -1.16 -0.59 -14.85
C SER A 152 -2.01 -0.50 -16.11
N LYS A 153 -2.51 -1.66 -16.58
CA LYS A 153 -3.41 -1.75 -17.73
C LYS A 153 -4.83 -1.24 -17.43
N VAL A 154 -5.20 -1.20 -16.15
CA VAL A 154 -6.45 -0.61 -15.66
C VAL A 154 -6.11 0.71 -14.97
N SER A 155 -6.67 1.81 -15.45
CA SER A 155 -6.40 3.13 -14.91
C SER A 155 -7.08 3.35 -13.54
N ALA A 156 -6.60 4.33 -12.77
CA ALA A 156 -7.22 4.72 -11.51
C ALA A 156 -8.72 5.09 -11.65
N PRO A 157 -9.14 5.90 -12.66
CA PRO A 157 -10.56 6.16 -12.87
C PRO A 157 -11.39 4.92 -13.25
N GLN A 158 -10.82 3.96 -13.97
CA GLN A 158 -11.52 2.71 -14.29
C GLN A 158 -11.69 1.83 -13.04
N LEU A 159 -10.67 1.76 -12.18
CA LEU A 159 -10.78 1.05 -10.91
C LEU A 159 -11.85 1.71 -10.01
N ALA A 160 -11.90 3.05 -9.97
CA ALA A 160 -12.97 3.78 -9.30
C ALA A 160 -14.35 3.45 -9.87
N GLY A 161 -14.47 3.34 -11.20
CA GLY A 161 -15.70 2.91 -11.86
C GLY A 161 -16.19 1.55 -11.38
N LEU A 162 -15.30 0.57 -11.21
CA LEU A 162 -15.65 -0.73 -10.61
C LEU A 162 -16.16 -0.59 -9.18
N VAL A 163 -15.47 0.22 -8.36
CA VAL A 163 -15.88 0.47 -6.97
C VAL A 163 -17.27 1.12 -6.91
N ILE A 164 -17.55 2.08 -7.78
CA ILE A 164 -18.87 2.71 -7.89
C ILE A 164 -19.94 1.67 -8.20
N ARG A 165 -19.70 0.78 -9.16
CA ARG A 165 -20.68 -0.26 -9.57
C ARG A 165 -20.85 -1.39 -8.55
N ILE A 166 -19.89 -1.59 -7.68
CA ILE A 166 -20.04 -2.44 -6.50
C ILE A 166 -20.89 -1.76 -5.44
N ALA A 167 -20.62 -0.47 -5.18
CA ALA A 167 -21.32 0.29 -4.14
C ALA A 167 -22.81 0.51 -4.46
N ASP A 168 -23.15 0.73 -5.74
CA ASP A 168 -24.54 0.90 -6.19
C ASP A 168 -25.29 -0.42 -6.43
N GLY A 169 -24.61 -1.57 -6.24
CA GLY A 169 -25.22 -2.89 -6.42
C GLY A 169 -25.36 -3.34 -7.88
N THR A 170 -24.82 -2.61 -8.85
CA THR A 170 -24.80 -3.01 -10.27
C THR A 170 -23.96 -4.26 -10.48
N LEU A 171 -22.87 -4.42 -9.73
CA LEU A 171 -21.98 -5.56 -9.77
C LEU A 171 -21.88 -6.25 -8.40
N SER A 172 -21.99 -7.56 -8.38
CA SER A 172 -21.50 -8.35 -7.24
C SER A 172 -19.97 -8.39 -7.25
N GLY A 173 -19.34 -8.69 -6.10
CA GLY A 173 -17.88 -8.81 -6.03
C GLY A 173 -17.30 -9.83 -7.02
N LYS A 174 -18.06 -10.89 -7.36
CA LYS A 174 -17.66 -11.88 -8.38
C LYS A 174 -17.70 -11.27 -9.79
N LEU A 175 -18.77 -10.59 -10.13
CA LEU A 175 -18.91 -9.94 -11.45
C LEU A 175 -17.89 -8.80 -11.63
N ALA A 176 -17.60 -8.06 -10.57
CA ALA A 176 -16.59 -7.00 -10.59
C ALA A 176 -15.20 -7.57 -10.90
N ARG A 177 -14.82 -8.74 -10.36
CA ARG A 177 -13.56 -9.40 -10.72
C ARG A 177 -13.55 -9.83 -12.19
N GLU A 178 -14.63 -10.34 -12.72
CA GLU A 178 -14.76 -10.70 -14.12
C GLU A 178 -14.56 -9.48 -15.03
N VAL A 179 -15.21 -8.37 -14.72
CA VAL A 179 -15.02 -7.09 -15.42
C VAL A 179 -13.57 -6.61 -15.31
N PHE A 180 -12.97 -6.64 -14.13
CA PHE A 180 -11.59 -6.25 -13.91
C PHE A 180 -10.61 -7.07 -14.76
N HIS A 181 -10.76 -8.39 -14.77
CA HIS A 181 -9.90 -9.26 -15.57
C HIS A 181 -10.08 -9.04 -17.07
N THR A 182 -11.28 -8.72 -17.52
CA THR A 182 -11.53 -8.38 -18.92
C THR A 182 -10.86 -7.04 -19.29
N LEU A 183 -11.01 -6.00 -18.46
CA LEU A 183 -10.32 -4.72 -18.65
C LEU A 183 -8.80 -4.92 -18.72
N TRP A 184 -8.27 -5.75 -17.82
CA TRP A 184 -6.84 -6.04 -17.80
C TRP A 184 -6.36 -6.76 -19.06
N ALA A 185 -7.15 -7.71 -19.58
CA ALA A 185 -6.83 -8.49 -20.78
C ALA A 185 -6.95 -7.66 -22.06
N GLU A 186 -7.91 -6.75 -22.13
CA GLU A 186 -8.08 -5.85 -23.29
C GLU A 186 -6.94 -4.81 -23.35
N GLY A 187 -6.24 -4.58 -22.24
CA GLY A 187 -5.11 -3.67 -22.15
C GLY A 187 -5.52 -2.22 -21.88
N PRO A 188 -4.57 -1.28 -21.91
CA PRO A 188 -4.83 0.10 -21.54
C PRO A 188 -5.78 0.76 -22.54
N VAL A 189 -6.96 1.13 -22.07
CA VAL A 189 -7.97 1.89 -22.82
C VAL A 189 -8.09 3.27 -22.16
N GLN A 190 -8.15 4.32 -22.96
CA GLN A 190 -8.40 5.66 -22.43
C GLN A 190 -9.86 5.80 -21.98
N GLY A 191 -10.05 6.48 -20.87
CA GLY A 191 -11.36 6.74 -20.28
C GLY A 191 -11.43 6.36 -18.80
N GLY A 192 -12.57 6.63 -18.20
CA GLY A 192 -12.86 6.43 -16.79
C GLY A 192 -13.96 5.41 -16.53
N PRO A 193 -14.91 5.73 -15.62
CA PRO A 193 -16.03 4.83 -15.27
C PRO A 193 -16.91 4.44 -16.47
N GLU A 194 -17.01 5.27 -17.50
CA GLU A 194 -17.78 4.99 -18.70
C GLU A 194 -17.24 3.79 -19.50
N VAL A 195 -15.94 3.52 -19.43
CA VAL A 195 -15.33 2.32 -20.05
C VAL A 195 -15.81 1.06 -19.33
N VAL A 196 -15.89 1.13 -18.01
CA VAL A 196 -16.42 0.05 -17.18
C VAL A 196 -17.89 -0.20 -17.49
N ASP A 197 -18.69 0.86 -17.60
CA ASP A 197 -20.11 0.77 -17.93
C ASP A 197 -20.35 0.15 -19.32
N ALA A 198 -19.60 0.59 -20.30
CA ALA A 198 -19.67 0.04 -21.66
C ALA A 198 -19.32 -1.46 -21.68
N LEU A 199 -18.34 -1.89 -20.88
CA LEU A 199 -17.97 -3.30 -20.76
C LEU A 199 -19.08 -4.12 -20.07
N ILE A 200 -19.64 -3.59 -18.97
CA ILE A 200 -20.75 -4.23 -18.25
C ILE A 200 -21.95 -4.45 -19.21
N ASP A 201 -22.31 -3.44 -19.98
CA ASP A 201 -23.42 -3.51 -20.93
C ASP A 201 -23.13 -4.48 -22.08
N ARG A 202 -21.93 -4.41 -22.67
CA ARG A 202 -21.50 -5.31 -23.75
C ARG A 202 -21.55 -6.79 -23.34
N GLN A 203 -21.20 -7.11 -22.09
CA GLN A 203 -21.17 -8.47 -21.58
C GLN A 203 -22.46 -8.85 -20.85
N GLY A 204 -23.38 -7.91 -20.66
CA GLY A 204 -24.63 -8.13 -19.93
C GLY A 204 -24.41 -8.57 -18.49
N LEU A 205 -23.40 -8.00 -17.81
CA LEU A 205 -22.96 -8.41 -16.46
C LEU A 205 -23.67 -7.66 -15.33
N ARG A 206 -24.73 -6.92 -15.63
CA ARG A 206 -25.52 -6.25 -14.56
C ARG A 206 -26.08 -7.29 -13.60
N GLN A 207 -25.95 -7.03 -12.33
CA GLN A 207 -26.60 -7.84 -11.29
C GLN A 207 -28.11 -7.76 -11.44
N ILE A 208 -28.76 -8.91 -11.37
CA ILE A 208 -30.21 -8.99 -11.41
C ILE A 208 -30.71 -8.73 -9.99
N SER A 209 -31.43 -7.63 -9.81
CA SER A 209 -32.05 -7.20 -8.56
C SER A 209 -33.52 -6.83 -8.83
N GLY A 210 -34.36 -7.02 -7.83
CA GLY A 210 -35.80 -6.70 -7.89
C GLY A 210 -36.70 -7.92 -8.07
N ASP A 211 -37.83 -7.87 -7.37
CA ASP A 211 -38.78 -8.99 -7.27
C ASP A 211 -39.38 -9.36 -8.62
N ASP A 212 -39.57 -8.40 -9.52
CA ASP A 212 -40.15 -8.64 -10.84
C ASP A 212 -39.28 -9.56 -11.72
N VAL A 213 -37.96 -9.54 -11.52
CA VAL A 213 -37.03 -10.36 -12.32
C VAL A 213 -36.59 -11.61 -11.57
N LEU A 214 -36.35 -11.50 -10.27
CA LEU A 214 -35.94 -12.63 -9.42
C LEU A 214 -37.11 -13.56 -9.10
N GLY A 215 -38.33 -13.03 -8.92
CA GLY A 215 -39.53 -13.82 -8.59
C GLY A 215 -39.73 -15.00 -9.52
N PRO A 216 -39.84 -14.81 -10.85
CA PRO A 216 -39.99 -15.89 -11.81
C PRO A 216 -38.89 -16.97 -11.76
N ILE A 217 -37.63 -16.52 -11.50
CA ILE A 217 -36.49 -17.44 -11.38
C ILE A 217 -36.59 -18.27 -10.10
N ILE A 218 -36.98 -17.62 -8.99
CA ILE A 218 -37.20 -18.30 -7.70
C ILE A 218 -38.33 -19.29 -7.81
N ASP A 219 -39.46 -18.89 -8.38
CA ASP A 219 -40.63 -19.77 -8.58
C ASP A 219 -40.27 -21.00 -9.42
N GLN A 220 -39.50 -20.80 -10.48
CA GLN A 220 -39.02 -21.91 -11.31
C GLN A 220 -38.11 -22.87 -10.52
N VAL A 221 -37.24 -22.34 -9.68
CA VAL A 221 -36.36 -23.16 -8.83
C VAL A 221 -37.17 -23.92 -7.80
N LEU A 222 -38.14 -23.29 -7.13
CA LEU A 222 -38.99 -23.93 -6.15
C LEU A 222 -39.81 -25.07 -6.78
N ALA A 223 -40.40 -24.83 -7.96
CA ALA A 223 -41.16 -25.84 -8.69
C ALA A 223 -40.29 -27.06 -9.09
N ASN A 224 -39.06 -26.82 -9.49
CA ASN A 224 -38.15 -27.89 -9.92
C ASN A 224 -37.44 -28.63 -8.78
N ASN A 225 -37.52 -28.14 -7.55
CA ASN A 225 -36.80 -28.68 -6.39
C ASN A 225 -37.74 -28.99 -5.21
N ALA A 226 -38.90 -29.56 -5.46
CA ALA A 226 -39.93 -29.86 -4.46
C ALA A 226 -39.40 -30.59 -3.22
N LYS A 227 -38.46 -31.53 -3.40
CA LYS A 227 -37.81 -32.23 -2.30
C LYS A 227 -37.01 -31.31 -1.37
N SER A 228 -36.25 -30.39 -1.92
CA SER A 228 -35.49 -29.40 -1.11
C SER A 228 -36.43 -28.43 -0.39
N VAL A 229 -37.56 -28.09 -1.00
CA VAL A 229 -38.61 -27.27 -0.36
C VAL A 229 -39.22 -27.98 0.83
N GLU A 230 -39.55 -29.28 0.69
CA GLU A 230 -40.07 -30.11 1.78
C GLU A 230 -39.05 -30.27 2.91
N GLU A 231 -37.78 -30.49 2.58
CA GLU A 231 -36.71 -30.60 3.55
C GLU A 231 -36.49 -29.28 4.33
N TYR A 232 -36.61 -28.14 3.66
CA TYR A 232 -36.56 -26.84 4.33
C TYR A 232 -37.75 -26.63 5.25
N ARG A 233 -38.94 -26.94 4.80
CA ARG A 233 -40.19 -26.89 5.64
C ARG A 233 -40.12 -27.83 6.85
N ALA A 234 -39.35 -28.92 6.74
CA ALA A 234 -39.08 -29.84 7.84
C ALA A 234 -37.94 -29.36 8.78
N GLY A 235 -37.44 -28.12 8.61
CA GLY A 235 -36.46 -27.48 9.50
C GLY A 235 -34.98 -27.71 9.11
N LYS A 236 -34.67 -28.22 7.90
CA LYS A 236 -33.31 -28.40 7.43
C LYS A 236 -32.77 -27.13 6.77
N GLU A 237 -32.12 -26.27 7.50
CA GLU A 237 -31.54 -25.01 6.98
C GLU A 237 -30.60 -25.19 5.79
N LYS A 238 -29.89 -26.33 5.70
CA LYS A 238 -29.01 -26.64 4.55
C LYS A 238 -29.76 -26.70 3.23
N ALA A 239 -31.04 -27.04 3.25
CA ALA A 239 -31.88 -27.09 2.04
C ALA A 239 -32.14 -25.69 1.48
N PHE A 240 -32.23 -24.65 2.32
CA PHE A 240 -32.35 -23.27 1.90
C PHE A 240 -31.11 -22.83 1.07
N ASN A 241 -29.89 -23.07 1.60
CA ASN A 241 -28.66 -22.74 0.87
C ASN A 241 -28.57 -23.49 -0.47
N ALA A 242 -29.08 -24.70 -0.56
CA ALA A 242 -29.15 -25.46 -1.81
C ALA A 242 -30.09 -24.79 -2.82
N LEU A 243 -31.27 -24.30 -2.38
CA LEU A 243 -32.20 -23.55 -3.23
C LEU A 243 -31.62 -22.26 -3.72
N VAL A 244 -30.98 -21.45 -2.84
CA VAL A 244 -30.25 -20.25 -3.23
C VAL A 244 -29.16 -20.58 -4.26
N GLY A 245 -28.41 -21.67 -4.08
CA GLY A 245 -27.43 -22.16 -5.04
C GLY A 245 -28.02 -22.47 -6.42
N GLN A 246 -29.23 -22.99 -6.48
CA GLN A 246 -29.95 -23.27 -7.76
C GLN A 246 -30.40 -21.95 -8.44
N VAL A 247 -30.88 -20.95 -7.67
CA VAL A 247 -31.22 -19.63 -8.21
C VAL A 247 -29.95 -18.95 -8.78
N MET A 248 -28.86 -19.01 -8.04
CA MET A 248 -27.57 -18.48 -8.53
C MET A 248 -27.10 -19.19 -9.80
N LYS A 249 -27.30 -20.52 -9.91
CA LYS A 249 -26.94 -21.26 -11.11
C LYS A 249 -27.84 -20.89 -12.31
N LEU A 250 -29.14 -20.77 -12.09
CA LEU A 250 -30.11 -20.44 -13.15
C LEU A 250 -29.87 -18.99 -13.65
N SER A 251 -29.59 -18.07 -12.75
CA SER A 251 -29.23 -16.67 -13.07
C SER A 251 -27.82 -16.49 -13.59
N LYS A 252 -27.04 -17.57 -13.78
CA LYS A 252 -25.63 -17.57 -14.17
C LYS A 252 -24.75 -16.71 -13.23
N GLY A 253 -25.07 -16.68 -11.95
CA GLY A 253 -24.35 -15.90 -10.93
C GLY A 253 -24.69 -14.41 -10.91
N LYS A 254 -25.72 -13.98 -11.64
CA LYS A 254 -26.13 -12.57 -11.72
C LYS A 254 -27.16 -12.16 -10.67
N ALA A 255 -27.88 -13.10 -10.05
CA ALA A 255 -28.84 -12.80 -8.99
C ALA A 255 -28.10 -12.20 -7.76
N ASN A 256 -28.74 -11.27 -7.07
CA ASN A 256 -28.25 -10.76 -5.80
C ASN A 256 -28.49 -11.81 -4.69
N PRO A 257 -27.44 -12.42 -4.11
CA PRO A 257 -27.62 -13.47 -3.11
C PRO A 257 -28.35 -13.03 -1.84
N GLN A 258 -28.37 -11.72 -1.56
CA GLN A 258 -29.05 -11.16 -0.39
C GLN A 258 -30.56 -10.93 -0.64
N GLN A 259 -30.99 -10.94 -1.90
CA GLN A 259 -32.40 -10.77 -2.29
C GLN A 259 -33.05 -12.09 -2.68
N VAL A 260 -32.27 -13.12 -2.88
CA VAL A 260 -32.73 -14.50 -3.13
C VAL A 260 -33.06 -15.18 -1.81
#